data_aa07ef422b3fb807e86b4e429ee15478
#
_entry.id   aa07ef422b3fb807e86b4e429ee15478
#
_cell.length_a   1.000
_cell.length_b   1.000
_cell.length_c   1.000
_cell.angle_alpha   90.00
_cell.angle_beta   90.00
_cell.angle_gamma   90.00
#
_symmetry.space_group_name_H-M   'P 1'
#
loop_
_entity.id
_entity.type
_entity.pdbx_description
1 polymer ?
#
loop_
_entity_poly.entity_id
_entity_poly.type
_entity_poly.pdbx_seq_one_letter_code
_entity_poly.pdbx_strand_id
1 'polypeptide(L)'
;GQKIALVGTNGIGKTTLLKSILGLIPSLSGRVELGDNLELGYFEQEVKGENRNSCIEELWQEFPSYTQYQVRSALAKCGLTTKHIESQVRVLSGGEQAKVRLCKLLNRDTNFLLLDEPTNHLDVDAKDSLKQALQEYKGSILLICHEPEFYQDVVDEVWDMSQWTTKVF
;
A
#
# COMPACT_ATOMS: atom_id res chain seq x y z
N GLY A 1 6.45 5.15 14.97
CA GLY A 1 5.23 4.95 14.26
C GLY A 1 4.54 6.22 13.77
N GLN A 2 5.31 7.18 13.18
CA GLN A 2 4.70 8.38 12.59
C GLN A 2 4.02 8.04 11.26
N LYS A 3 2.83 8.60 11.04
CA LYS A 3 2.04 8.41 9.82
C LYS A 3 1.88 9.75 9.10
N ILE A 4 2.30 9.79 7.84
CA ILE A 4 2.38 11.02 7.04
C ILE A 4 1.62 10.81 5.73
N ALA A 5 0.78 11.78 5.35
CA ALA A 5 0.23 11.87 4.00
C ALA A 5 1.07 12.82 3.15
N LEU A 6 1.45 12.37 1.97
CA LEU A 6 2.11 13.17 0.96
C LEU A 6 1.08 13.58 -0.10
N VAL A 7 0.77 14.88 -0.14
CA VAL A 7 -0.22 15.44 -1.05
C VAL A 7 0.39 16.40 -2.06
N GLY A 8 -0.37 16.76 -3.07
CA GLY A 8 0.04 17.68 -4.13
C GLY A 8 -0.62 17.32 -5.45
N THR A 9 -0.52 18.21 -6.44
CA THR A 9 -1.11 18.00 -7.77
C THR A 9 -0.51 16.79 -8.48
N ASN A 10 -1.27 16.20 -9.41
CA ASN A 10 -0.78 15.12 -10.26
C ASN A 10 0.44 15.58 -11.06
N GLY A 11 1.46 14.73 -11.17
CA GLY A 11 2.69 15.03 -11.90
C GLY A 11 3.72 15.85 -11.11
N ILE A 12 3.45 16.21 -9.84
CA ILE A 12 4.42 16.97 -9.01
C ILE A 12 5.62 16.13 -8.56
N GLY A 13 5.55 14.79 -8.71
CA GLY A 13 6.66 13.90 -8.40
C GLY A 13 6.49 13.06 -7.12
N LYS A 14 5.27 12.89 -6.60
CA LYS A 14 5.01 12.08 -5.38
C LYS A 14 5.51 10.64 -5.51
N THR A 15 5.09 9.94 -6.55
CA THR A 15 5.53 8.55 -6.86
C THR A 15 7.03 8.50 -7.12
N THR A 16 7.58 9.52 -7.81
CA THR A 16 9.03 9.64 -8.05
C THR A 16 9.80 9.72 -6.74
N LEU A 17 9.31 10.51 -5.79
CA LEU A 17 9.92 10.60 -4.46
C LEU A 17 9.91 9.25 -3.74
N LEU A 18 8.77 8.54 -3.72
CA LEU A 18 8.71 7.20 -3.14
C LEU A 18 9.71 6.23 -3.79
N LYS A 19 9.79 6.23 -5.11
CA LYS A 19 10.74 5.38 -5.85
C LYS A 19 12.20 5.73 -5.55
N SER A 20 12.52 7.01 -5.34
CA SER A 20 13.86 7.42 -4.90
C SER A 20 14.17 6.96 -3.47
N ILE A 21 13.20 7.04 -2.55
CA ILE A 21 13.35 6.53 -1.19
C ILE A 21 13.62 5.02 -1.19
N LEU A 22 12.94 4.28 -2.07
CA LEU A 22 13.13 2.83 -2.25
C LEU A 22 14.43 2.47 -2.99
N GLY A 23 15.18 3.45 -3.51
CA GLY A 23 16.36 3.20 -4.33
C GLY A 23 16.06 2.62 -5.71
N LEU A 24 14.80 2.66 -6.16
CA LEU A 24 14.38 2.17 -7.49
C LEU A 24 14.80 3.14 -8.62
N ILE A 25 14.95 4.41 -8.29
CA ILE A 25 15.47 5.44 -9.18
C ILE A 25 16.51 6.29 -8.44
N PRO A 26 17.54 6.80 -9.13
CA PRO A 26 18.57 7.64 -8.51
C PRO A 26 17.97 9.00 -8.10
N SER A 27 18.43 9.55 -6.98
CA SER A 27 18.16 10.93 -6.59
C SER A 27 18.85 11.90 -7.54
N LEU A 28 18.18 12.99 -7.92
CA LEU A 28 18.78 14.05 -8.74
C LEU A 28 19.87 14.81 -7.97
N SER A 29 19.66 14.98 -6.66
CA SER A 29 20.62 15.60 -5.74
C SER A 29 20.34 15.10 -4.32
N GLY A 30 21.32 15.27 -3.43
CA GLY A 30 21.21 14.77 -2.07
C GLY A 30 21.37 13.25 -1.97
N ARG A 31 21.04 12.71 -0.81
CA ARG A 31 21.09 11.28 -0.54
C ARG A 31 19.91 10.86 0.33
N VAL A 32 19.48 9.62 0.16
CA VAL A 32 18.52 8.94 1.03
C VAL A 32 19.32 8.06 1.98
N GLU A 33 19.12 8.25 3.26
CA GLU A 33 19.68 7.38 4.31
C GLU A 33 18.51 6.69 5.01
N LEU A 34 18.44 5.37 4.86
CA LEU A 34 17.49 4.54 5.58
C LEU A 34 18.09 4.15 6.93
N GLY A 35 17.27 4.20 7.98
CA GLY A 35 17.69 3.77 9.31
C GLY A 35 17.97 2.27 9.36
N ASP A 36 18.79 1.86 10.32
CA ASP A 36 19.05 0.46 10.60
C ASP A 36 17.76 -0.24 11.07
N ASN A 37 17.61 -1.52 10.72
CA ASN A 37 16.44 -2.35 11.05
C ASN A 37 15.12 -1.88 10.44
N LEU A 38 15.15 -1.24 9.28
CA LEU A 38 13.97 -0.82 8.56
C LEU A 38 13.46 -1.95 7.65
N GLU A 39 12.27 -2.47 7.96
CA GLU A 39 11.56 -3.47 7.16
C GLU A 39 10.47 -2.77 6.35
N LEU A 40 10.79 -2.49 5.08
CA LEU A 40 9.94 -1.73 4.17
C LEU A 40 8.87 -2.59 3.52
N GLY A 41 7.63 -2.12 3.56
CA GLY A 41 6.55 -2.59 2.72
C GLY A 41 6.17 -1.53 1.69
N TYR A 42 6.10 -1.89 0.41
CA TYR A 42 5.71 -0.97 -0.66
C TYR A 42 4.47 -1.47 -1.39
N PHE A 43 3.46 -0.61 -1.47
CA PHE A 43 2.28 -0.81 -2.28
C PHE A 43 2.37 0.07 -3.52
N GLU A 44 2.71 -0.56 -4.63
CA GLU A 44 2.83 0.11 -5.93
C GLU A 44 1.47 0.24 -6.61
N GLN A 45 1.30 1.31 -7.38
CA GLN A 45 0.19 1.41 -8.34
C GLN A 45 0.15 0.19 -9.26
N GLU A 46 -1.05 -0.15 -9.69
CA GLU A 46 -1.42 -1.37 -10.40
C GLU A 46 -0.43 -1.82 -11.48
N VAL A 47 0.11 -3.02 -11.31
CA VAL A 47 0.80 -3.75 -12.38
C VAL A 47 -0.16 -4.80 -12.93
N LYS A 48 -0.64 -4.62 -14.15
CA LYS A 48 -1.44 -5.64 -14.84
C LYS A 48 -0.57 -6.87 -15.09
N GLY A 49 -0.91 -8.00 -14.48
CA GLY A 49 -0.24 -9.28 -14.67
C GLY A 49 -1.23 -10.43 -14.86
N GLU A 50 -0.84 -11.46 -15.63
CA GLU A 50 -1.61 -12.69 -15.77
C GLU A 50 -1.33 -13.65 -14.61
N ASN A 51 -1.72 -13.29 -13.40
CA ASN A 51 -1.57 -14.18 -12.24
C ASN A 51 -2.65 -15.27 -12.26
N ARG A 52 -2.25 -16.51 -12.51
CA ARG A 52 -3.13 -17.69 -12.60
C ARG A 52 -3.36 -18.39 -11.26
N ASN A 53 -2.62 -18.00 -10.22
CA ASN A 53 -2.84 -18.55 -8.89
C ASN A 53 -4.23 -18.14 -8.37
N SER A 54 -4.87 -19.00 -7.59
CA SER A 54 -5.98 -18.56 -6.76
C SER A 54 -5.51 -17.58 -5.70
N CYS A 55 -6.42 -16.80 -5.12
CA CYS A 55 -6.05 -15.89 -4.02
C CYS A 55 -5.43 -16.65 -2.85
N ILE A 56 -5.90 -17.87 -2.58
CA ILE A 56 -5.36 -18.75 -1.54
C ILE A 56 -3.90 -19.10 -1.85
N GLU A 57 -3.63 -19.59 -3.06
CA GLU A 57 -2.26 -19.93 -3.48
C GLU A 57 -1.34 -18.73 -3.45
N GLU A 58 -1.81 -17.58 -3.92
CA GLU A 58 -1.06 -16.33 -3.96
C GLU A 58 -0.62 -15.86 -2.56
N LEU A 59 -1.50 -15.95 -1.58
CA LEU A 59 -1.17 -15.59 -0.20
C LEU A 59 -0.33 -16.69 0.47
N TRP A 60 -0.67 -17.94 0.25
CA TRP A 60 -0.02 -19.07 0.91
C TRP A 60 1.43 -19.27 0.48
N GLN A 61 1.77 -18.97 -0.79
CA GLN A 61 3.16 -18.98 -1.27
C GLN A 61 4.05 -18.01 -0.49
N GLU A 62 3.51 -16.87 -0.10
CA GLU A 62 4.24 -15.87 0.66
C GLU A 62 4.30 -16.19 2.16
N PHE A 63 3.25 -16.84 2.68
CA PHE A 63 3.13 -17.20 4.10
C PHE A 63 2.94 -18.71 4.27
N PRO A 64 3.96 -19.54 3.94
CA PRO A 64 3.81 -20.99 3.94
C PRO A 64 3.58 -21.59 5.34
N SER A 65 3.87 -20.84 6.39
CA SER A 65 3.59 -21.24 7.79
C SER A 65 2.12 -21.08 8.19
N TYR A 66 1.33 -20.35 7.40
CA TYR A 66 -0.08 -20.16 7.70
C TYR A 66 -0.87 -21.46 7.44
N THR A 67 -1.85 -21.71 8.30
CA THR A 67 -2.87 -22.73 8.01
C THR A 67 -3.83 -22.22 6.94
N GLN A 68 -4.56 -23.13 6.29
CA GLN A 68 -5.59 -22.76 5.31
C GLN A 68 -6.63 -21.82 5.92
N TYR A 69 -6.99 -22.02 7.17
CA TYR A 69 -7.92 -21.15 7.89
C TYR A 69 -7.35 -19.72 8.04
N GLN A 70 -6.07 -19.60 8.40
CA GLN A 70 -5.41 -18.29 8.54
C GLN A 70 -5.34 -17.55 7.21
N VAL A 71 -5.02 -18.24 6.11
CA VAL A 71 -5.01 -17.67 4.76
C VAL A 71 -6.38 -17.13 4.37
N ARG A 72 -7.43 -17.96 4.53
CA ARG A 72 -8.82 -17.57 4.23
C ARG A 72 -9.29 -16.42 5.11
N SER A 73 -8.97 -16.44 6.40
CA SER A 73 -9.33 -15.40 7.35
C SER A 73 -8.65 -14.06 7.01
N ALA A 74 -7.37 -14.07 6.64
CA ALA A 74 -6.65 -12.87 6.22
C ALA A 74 -7.28 -12.24 4.97
N LEU A 75 -7.58 -13.04 3.95
CA LEU A 75 -8.24 -12.57 2.72
C LEU A 75 -9.64 -12.03 2.98
N ALA A 76 -10.43 -12.69 3.83
CA ALA A 76 -11.77 -12.23 4.20
C ALA A 76 -11.74 -10.90 4.97
N LYS A 77 -10.77 -10.72 5.87
CA LYS A 77 -10.56 -9.45 6.59
C LYS A 77 -10.23 -8.27 5.65
N CYS A 78 -9.63 -8.56 4.49
CA CYS A 78 -9.38 -7.56 3.45
C CYS A 78 -10.60 -7.33 2.54
N GLY A 79 -11.77 -7.86 2.87
CA GLY A 79 -13.01 -7.62 2.15
C GLY A 79 -13.22 -8.49 0.90
N LEU A 80 -12.56 -9.66 0.82
CA LEU A 80 -12.78 -10.64 -0.24
C LEU A 80 -13.85 -11.64 0.19
N THR A 81 -14.83 -11.89 -0.68
CA THR A 81 -15.85 -12.92 -0.48
C THR A 81 -15.26 -14.32 -0.69
N THR A 82 -15.95 -15.35 -0.21
CA THR A 82 -15.53 -16.75 -0.42
C THR A 82 -15.32 -17.06 -1.91
N LYS A 83 -16.20 -16.56 -2.78
CA LYS A 83 -16.07 -16.72 -4.24
C LYS A 83 -14.78 -16.09 -4.77
N HIS A 84 -14.43 -14.90 -4.31
CA HIS A 84 -13.18 -14.20 -4.71
C HIS A 84 -11.96 -14.98 -4.20
N ILE A 85 -11.99 -15.45 -2.95
CA ILE A 85 -10.89 -16.16 -2.31
C ILE A 85 -10.52 -17.46 -3.10
N GLU A 86 -11.51 -18.14 -3.66
CA GLU A 86 -11.33 -19.36 -4.44
C GLU A 86 -11.02 -19.09 -5.93
N SER A 87 -11.21 -17.87 -6.39
CA SER A 87 -10.98 -17.48 -7.78
C SER A 87 -9.49 -17.24 -8.07
N GLN A 88 -9.11 -17.39 -9.35
CA GLN A 88 -7.79 -16.95 -9.80
C GLN A 88 -7.69 -15.42 -9.74
N VAL A 89 -6.52 -14.91 -9.33
CA VAL A 89 -6.29 -13.46 -9.19
C VAL A 89 -6.58 -12.71 -10.49
N ARG A 90 -6.22 -13.28 -11.65
CA ARG A 90 -6.41 -12.65 -12.98
C ARG A 90 -7.87 -12.39 -13.36
N VAL A 91 -8.83 -13.13 -12.79
CA VAL A 91 -10.27 -12.97 -13.11
C VAL A 91 -10.97 -11.99 -12.18
N LEU A 92 -10.29 -11.51 -11.15
CA LEU A 92 -10.79 -10.51 -10.24
C LEU A 92 -10.81 -9.11 -10.89
N SER A 93 -11.71 -8.26 -10.42
CA SER A 93 -11.68 -6.83 -10.75
C SER A 93 -10.39 -6.17 -10.22
N GLY A 94 -10.04 -5.00 -10.76
CA GLY A 94 -8.88 -4.24 -10.28
C GLY A 94 -8.92 -3.97 -8.77
N GLY A 95 -10.10 -3.63 -8.22
CA GLY A 95 -10.29 -3.42 -6.78
C GLY A 95 -10.07 -4.69 -5.95
N GLU A 96 -10.57 -5.84 -6.42
CA GLU A 96 -10.37 -7.12 -5.75
C GLU A 96 -8.90 -7.58 -5.80
N GLN A 97 -8.22 -7.35 -6.93
CA GLN A 97 -6.77 -7.59 -7.02
C GLN A 97 -5.98 -6.69 -6.07
N ALA A 98 -6.38 -5.42 -5.92
CA ALA A 98 -5.79 -4.51 -4.96
C ALA A 98 -5.96 -5.02 -3.51
N LYS A 99 -7.14 -5.57 -3.16
CA LYS A 99 -7.38 -6.19 -1.85
C LYS A 99 -6.43 -7.37 -1.58
N VAL A 100 -6.17 -8.22 -2.58
CA VAL A 100 -5.19 -9.33 -2.44
C VAL A 100 -3.78 -8.78 -2.17
N ARG A 101 -3.35 -7.77 -2.92
CA ARG A 101 -2.02 -7.14 -2.73
C ARG A 101 -1.91 -6.48 -1.35
N LEU A 102 -2.95 -5.77 -0.91
CA LEU A 102 -3.00 -5.18 0.43
C LEU A 102 -2.95 -6.25 1.51
N CYS A 103 -3.67 -7.36 1.34
CA CYS A 103 -3.64 -8.48 2.26
C CYS A 103 -2.21 -9.02 2.42
N LYS A 104 -1.49 -9.22 1.31
CA LYS A 104 -0.07 -9.63 1.35
C LYS A 104 0.79 -8.63 2.12
N LEU A 105 0.65 -7.36 1.81
CA LEU A 105 1.44 -6.30 2.43
C LEU A 105 1.20 -6.19 3.95
N LEU A 106 -0.07 -6.19 4.36
CA LEU A 106 -0.45 -6.03 5.78
C LEU A 106 -0.10 -7.24 6.65
N ASN A 107 0.10 -8.41 6.05
CA ASN A 107 0.52 -9.63 6.77
C ASN A 107 2.04 -9.82 6.78
N ARG A 108 2.81 -9.02 6.05
CA ARG A 108 4.27 -9.01 6.12
C ARG A 108 4.73 -8.39 7.44
N ASP A 109 5.87 -8.88 7.91
CA ASP A 109 6.54 -8.31 9.08
C ASP A 109 7.29 -7.04 8.65
N THR A 110 6.58 -5.92 8.62
CA THR A 110 7.09 -4.61 8.22
C THR A 110 6.94 -3.61 9.35
N ASN A 111 7.83 -2.61 9.38
CA ASN A 111 7.76 -1.51 10.33
C ASN A 111 7.65 -0.13 9.66
N PHE A 112 7.70 -0.10 8.32
CA PHE A 112 7.48 1.10 7.53
C PHE A 112 6.74 0.78 6.23
N LEU A 113 5.58 1.38 6.03
CA LEU A 113 4.77 1.22 4.83
C LEU A 113 4.88 2.45 3.92
N LEU A 114 5.16 2.20 2.65
CA LEU A 114 5.06 3.18 1.57
C LEU A 114 3.85 2.81 0.71
N LEU A 115 2.84 3.66 0.68
CA LEU A 115 1.58 3.38 0.00
C LEU A 115 1.34 4.44 -1.09
N ASP A 116 1.30 4.00 -2.35
CA ASP A 116 1.06 4.88 -3.50
C ASP A 116 -0.38 4.71 -3.98
N GLU A 117 -1.24 5.64 -3.61
CA GLU A 117 -2.66 5.71 -3.93
C GLU A 117 -3.41 4.38 -3.70
N PRO A 118 -3.35 3.81 -2.47
CA PRO A 118 -3.89 2.48 -2.19
C PRO A 118 -5.42 2.44 -2.24
N THR A 119 -6.10 3.59 -2.23
CA THR A 119 -7.56 3.70 -2.32
C THR A 119 -8.10 3.59 -3.75
N ASN A 120 -7.23 3.72 -4.75
CA ASN A 120 -7.64 3.63 -6.14
C ASN A 120 -8.31 2.28 -6.44
N HIS A 121 -9.47 2.36 -7.11
CA HIS A 121 -10.29 1.22 -7.48
C HIS A 121 -10.91 0.43 -6.31
N LEU A 122 -10.78 0.89 -5.07
CA LEU A 122 -11.46 0.31 -3.93
C LEU A 122 -12.89 0.85 -3.80
N ASP A 123 -13.83 -0.03 -3.46
CA ASP A 123 -15.16 0.36 -3.01
C ASP A 123 -15.12 0.95 -1.57
N VAL A 124 -16.24 1.51 -1.13
CA VAL A 124 -16.34 2.17 0.20
C VAL A 124 -15.96 1.21 1.32
N ASP A 125 -16.50 -0.01 1.30
CA ASP A 125 -16.26 -1.00 2.37
C ASP A 125 -14.77 -1.41 2.43
N ALA A 126 -14.13 -1.53 1.27
CA ALA A 126 -12.69 -1.83 1.20
C ALA A 126 -11.83 -0.65 1.69
N LYS A 127 -12.23 0.59 1.38
CA LYS A 127 -11.55 1.79 1.89
C LYS A 127 -11.65 1.87 3.42
N ASP A 128 -12.83 1.59 3.98
CA ASP A 128 -13.04 1.58 5.43
C ASP A 128 -12.21 0.50 6.12
N SER A 129 -12.17 -0.70 5.54
CA SER A 129 -11.33 -1.81 6.05
C SER A 129 -9.84 -1.46 6.01
N LEU A 130 -9.37 -0.85 4.91
CA LEU A 130 -7.99 -0.38 4.78
C LEU A 130 -7.69 0.72 5.80
N LYS A 131 -8.59 1.71 5.93
CA LYS A 131 -8.45 2.80 6.91
C LYS A 131 -8.24 2.25 8.31
N GLN A 132 -9.09 1.31 8.74
CA GLN A 132 -8.97 0.67 10.04
C GLN A 132 -7.62 -0.07 10.19
N ALA A 133 -7.22 -0.85 9.20
CA ALA A 133 -5.96 -1.57 9.23
C ALA A 133 -4.76 -0.62 9.37
N LEU A 134 -4.77 0.53 8.65
CA LEU A 134 -3.72 1.53 8.74
C LEU A 134 -3.73 2.30 10.08
N GLN A 135 -4.90 2.52 10.68
CA GLN A 135 -5.00 3.11 12.01
C GLN A 135 -4.40 2.19 13.09
N GLU A 136 -4.65 0.88 12.99
CA GLU A 136 -4.15 -0.14 13.92
C GLU A 136 -2.66 -0.47 13.71
N TYR A 137 -2.12 -0.18 12.53
CA TYR A 137 -0.72 -0.46 12.20
C TYR A 137 0.24 0.33 13.11
N LYS A 138 1.20 -0.37 13.71
CA LYS A 138 2.12 0.21 14.73
C LYS A 138 3.38 0.84 14.13
N GLY A 139 3.71 0.51 12.90
CA GLY A 139 4.86 1.07 12.19
C GLY A 139 4.59 2.48 11.65
N SER A 140 5.57 3.01 10.96
CA SER A 140 5.45 4.29 10.25
C SER A 140 4.80 4.11 8.88
N ILE A 141 4.10 5.14 8.41
CA ILE A 141 3.43 5.14 7.10
C ILE A 141 3.79 6.41 6.35
N LEU A 142 4.16 6.28 5.08
CA LEU A 142 4.15 7.37 4.11
C LEU A 142 3.13 7.04 3.03
N LEU A 143 2.05 7.82 2.99
CA LEU A 143 0.87 7.59 2.19
C LEU A 143 0.71 8.67 1.13
N ILE A 144 0.71 8.32 -0.15
CA ILE A 144 0.19 9.19 -1.21
C ILE A 144 -1.30 8.92 -1.33
N CYS A 145 -2.12 9.95 -1.14
CA CYS A 145 -3.57 9.86 -1.27
C CYS A 145 -4.17 11.21 -1.65
N HIS A 146 -5.19 11.19 -2.51
CA HIS A 146 -5.91 12.40 -2.95
C HIS A 146 -7.26 12.58 -2.25
N GLU A 147 -7.61 11.70 -1.33
CA GLU A 147 -8.90 11.67 -0.63
C GLU A 147 -8.73 12.16 0.82
N PRO A 148 -8.99 13.45 1.13
CA PRO A 148 -8.84 13.99 2.48
C PRO A 148 -9.65 13.22 3.52
N GLU A 149 -10.87 12.81 3.18
CA GLU A 149 -11.77 12.01 4.02
C GLU A 149 -11.20 10.62 4.37
N PHE A 150 -10.22 10.14 3.60
CA PHE A 150 -9.50 8.91 3.91
C PHE A 150 -8.29 9.18 4.79
N TYR A 151 -7.36 10.05 4.36
CA TYR A 151 -6.08 10.17 5.04
C TYR A 151 -6.15 10.96 6.35
N GLN A 152 -7.08 11.90 6.52
CA GLN A 152 -7.20 12.72 7.75
C GLN A 152 -7.41 11.88 9.00
N ASP A 153 -8.09 10.74 8.88
CA ASP A 153 -8.33 9.82 10.00
C ASP A 153 -7.17 8.84 10.25
N VAL A 154 -6.18 8.80 9.35
CA VAL A 154 -5.08 7.81 9.38
C VAL A 154 -3.77 8.43 9.81
N VAL A 155 -3.49 9.67 9.36
CA VAL A 155 -2.16 10.28 9.47
C VAL A 155 -2.07 11.31 10.60
N ASP A 156 -0.85 11.45 11.11
CA ASP A 156 -0.52 12.44 12.13
C ASP A 156 -0.16 13.81 11.50
N GLU A 157 0.31 13.79 10.25
CA GLU A 157 0.86 14.97 9.57
C GLU A 157 0.60 14.90 8.05
N VAL A 158 0.44 16.05 7.43
CA VAL A 158 0.29 16.18 5.97
C VAL A 158 1.43 17.00 5.40
N TRP A 159 2.13 16.44 4.41
CA TRP A 159 3.19 17.12 3.66
C TRP A 159 2.68 17.49 2.27
N ASP A 160 2.55 18.78 2.03
CA ASP A 160 2.11 19.30 0.73
C ASP A 160 3.32 19.67 -0.14
N MET A 161 3.57 18.84 -1.15
CA MET A 161 4.68 19.07 -2.09
C MET A 161 4.51 20.33 -2.94
N SER A 162 3.31 20.85 -3.10
CA SER A 162 3.08 22.11 -3.82
C SER A 162 3.71 23.32 -3.11
N GLN A 163 3.94 23.20 -1.81
CA GLN A 163 4.61 24.21 -0.98
C GLN A 163 6.14 24.05 -0.96
N TRP A 164 6.67 22.95 -1.48
CA TRP A 164 8.10 22.73 -1.61
C TRP A 164 8.61 23.42 -2.88
N THR A 165 8.78 24.72 -2.80
CA THR A 165 9.24 25.51 -3.94
C THR A 165 10.73 25.27 -4.20
N THR A 166 11.05 24.58 -5.28
CA THR A 166 12.35 24.68 -5.91
C THR A 166 12.33 25.97 -6.73
N LYS A 167 12.96 27.03 -6.24
CA LYS A 167 13.25 28.19 -7.11
C LYS A 167 14.35 27.74 -8.06
N VAL A 168 13.98 27.41 -9.29
CA VAL A 168 14.91 27.28 -10.40
C VAL A 168 15.20 28.69 -10.85
N PHE A 169 16.41 29.17 -10.58
CA PHE A 169 16.95 30.43 -11.12
C PHE A 169 17.64 30.14 -12.45
#